data_574c1394e6c3313c5e1fffc20b13182c
#
_entry.id   574c1394e6c3313c5e1fffc20b13182c
#
_cell.length_a   1.000
_cell.length_b   1.000
_cell.length_c   1.000
_cell.angle_alpha   90.00
_cell.angle_beta   90.00
_cell.angle_gamma   90.00
#
_symmetry.space_group_name_H-M   'P 1'
#
loop_
_entity.id
_entity.type
_entity.pdbx_description
1 polymer ?
#
loop_
_entity_poly.entity_id
_entity_poly.type
_entity_poly.pdbx_seq_one_letter_code
_entity_poly.pdbx_strand_id
1 'polypeptide(L)'
;MTKRIFRSICLVALVVFFASVILIMGVLYRYFSDVEQEQLKMQTNLAAQGVMNEGIRYFHDLEVKDYRITWIGADGNILYDSSSDTAEMENHLEREEVRQALDTGYGESRRYSATLMERSFYSAQRLTDGTILRVSMSQSSILTLLLGMAQPVCLVFVIALALSIVLAVQISKKIVKPLNKMN
;
A
#
# COMPACT_ATOMS: atom_id res chain seq x y z
N MET A 1 34.12 -27.03 20.00
CA MET A 1 32.65 -27.23 20.02
C MET A 1 31.89 -25.94 20.15
N THR A 2 32.23 -25.02 21.00
CA THR A 2 31.52 -23.76 21.32
C THR A 2 31.27 -22.84 20.08
N LYS A 3 32.25 -22.69 19.19
CA LYS A 3 32.10 -21.85 17.97
C LYS A 3 31.06 -22.40 16.99
N ARG A 4 30.88 -23.71 16.87
CA ARG A 4 29.89 -24.34 16.00
C ARG A 4 28.47 -24.10 16.55
N ILE A 5 28.28 -24.31 17.84
CA ILE A 5 27.00 -24.11 18.54
C ILE A 5 26.59 -22.62 18.44
N PHE A 6 27.52 -21.70 18.70
CA PHE A 6 27.28 -20.27 18.59
C PHE A 6 26.86 -19.86 17.18
N ARG A 7 27.56 -20.33 16.13
CA ARG A 7 27.16 -20.04 14.74
C ARG A 7 25.80 -20.60 14.39
N SER A 8 25.43 -21.80 14.87
CA SER A 8 24.11 -22.37 14.64
C SER A 8 23.00 -21.56 15.30
N ILE A 9 23.21 -21.11 16.54
CA ILE A 9 22.23 -20.26 17.25
C ILE A 9 22.05 -18.93 16.54
N CYS A 10 23.14 -18.28 16.13
CA CYS A 10 23.07 -17.01 15.37
C CYS A 10 22.35 -17.20 14.02
N LEU A 11 22.61 -18.31 13.33
CA LEU A 11 21.95 -18.58 12.06
C LEU A 11 20.44 -18.78 12.24
N VAL A 12 20.02 -19.57 13.24
CA VAL A 12 18.62 -19.77 13.57
C VAL A 12 17.95 -18.44 13.94
N ALA A 13 18.59 -17.63 14.77
CA ALA A 13 18.08 -16.31 15.16
C ALA A 13 17.89 -15.39 13.94
N LEU A 14 18.85 -15.38 13.01
CA LEU A 14 18.73 -14.61 11.77
C LEU A 14 17.57 -15.11 10.89
N VAL A 15 17.45 -16.42 10.71
CA VAL A 15 16.36 -17.00 9.91
C VAL A 15 14.99 -16.63 10.51
N VAL A 16 14.83 -16.80 11.82
CA VAL A 16 13.58 -16.46 12.52
C VAL A 16 13.29 -14.96 12.40
N PHE A 17 14.31 -14.12 12.55
CA PHE A 17 14.16 -12.68 12.40
C PHE A 17 13.67 -12.30 10.98
N PHE A 18 14.35 -12.75 9.93
CA PHE A 18 13.94 -12.44 8.56
C PHE A 18 12.55 -13.00 8.24
N ALA A 19 12.23 -14.22 8.69
CA ALA A 19 10.90 -14.79 8.52
C ALA A 19 9.83 -13.93 9.20
N SER A 20 10.09 -13.45 10.43
CA SER A 20 9.19 -12.56 11.16
C SER A 20 9.01 -11.22 10.46
N VAL A 21 10.09 -10.61 9.95
CA VAL A 21 10.02 -9.34 9.19
C VAL A 21 9.19 -9.50 7.93
N ILE A 22 9.42 -10.57 7.15
CA ILE A 22 8.63 -10.84 5.93
C ILE A 22 7.16 -11.01 6.26
N LEU A 23 6.83 -11.75 7.32
CA LEU A 23 5.46 -11.96 7.75
C LEU A 23 4.79 -10.66 8.18
N ILE A 24 5.46 -9.86 9.04
CA ILE A 24 4.95 -8.57 9.49
C ILE A 24 4.75 -7.62 8.31
N MET A 25 5.73 -7.52 7.39
CA MET A 25 5.60 -6.69 6.19
C MET A 25 4.44 -7.14 5.30
N GLY A 26 4.22 -8.45 5.16
CA GLY A 26 3.08 -8.99 4.42
C GLY A 26 1.72 -8.64 5.05
N VAL A 27 1.62 -8.68 6.38
CA VAL A 27 0.41 -8.27 7.10
C VAL A 27 0.18 -6.77 6.98
N LEU A 28 1.21 -5.95 7.20
CA LEU A 28 1.12 -4.49 7.06
C LEU A 28 0.74 -4.07 5.65
N TYR A 29 1.32 -4.71 4.64
CA TYR A 29 0.97 -4.44 3.24
C TYR A 29 -0.52 -4.66 2.97
N ARG A 30 -1.09 -5.78 3.45
CA ARG A 30 -2.53 -6.04 3.31
C ARG A 30 -3.36 -5.00 4.05
N TYR A 31 -3.01 -4.73 5.30
CA TYR A 31 -3.72 -3.74 6.12
C TYR A 31 -3.73 -2.36 5.47
N PHE A 32 -2.59 -1.84 5.05
CA PHE A 32 -2.52 -0.54 4.38
C PHE A 32 -3.26 -0.54 3.05
N SER A 33 -3.19 -1.63 2.29
CA SER A 33 -3.92 -1.77 1.03
C SER A 33 -5.44 -1.69 1.21
N ASP A 34 -5.97 -2.26 2.29
CA ASP A 34 -7.40 -2.21 2.60
C ASP A 34 -7.80 -0.83 3.14
N VAL A 35 -6.97 -0.20 3.98
CA VAL A 35 -7.19 1.17 4.46
C VAL A 35 -7.23 2.17 3.30
N GLU A 36 -6.29 2.08 2.36
CA GLU A 36 -6.24 2.94 1.18
C GLU A 36 -7.48 2.76 0.28
N GLN A 37 -7.97 1.53 0.13
CA GLN A 37 -9.20 1.28 -0.64
C GLN A 37 -10.42 1.94 0.04
N GLU A 38 -10.56 1.84 1.35
CA GLU A 38 -11.63 2.50 2.09
C GLU A 38 -11.51 4.04 2.04
N GLN A 39 -10.30 4.57 2.12
CA GLN A 39 -10.07 6.00 1.93
C GLN A 39 -10.46 6.45 0.53
N LEU A 40 -10.07 5.69 -0.50
CA LEU A 40 -10.44 5.98 -1.88
C LEU A 40 -11.95 5.99 -2.08
N LYS A 41 -12.67 5.03 -1.49
CA LYS A 41 -14.13 4.99 -1.48
C LYS A 41 -14.74 6.24 -0.83
N MET A 42 -14.21 6.66 0.32
CA MET A 42 -14.66 7.87 1.01
C MET A 42 -14.42 9.13 0.15
N GLN A 43 -13.24 9.24 -0.46
CA GLN A 43 -12.92 10.34 -1.38
C GLN A 43 -13.86 10.36 -2.59
N THR A 44 -14.17 9.19 -3.16
CA THR A 44 -15.11 9.06 -4.27
C THR A 44 -16.50 9.55 -3.88
N ASN A 45 -17.00 9.16 -2.70
CA ASN A 45 -18.29 9.60 -2.19
C ASN A 45 -18.35 11.12 -1.97
N LEU A 46 -17.31 11.71 -1.40
CA LEU A 46 -17.22 13.16 -1.18
C LEU A 46 -17.17 13.91 -2.51
N ALA A 47 -16.35 13.46 -3.45
CA ALA A 47 -16.26 14.07 -4.77
C ALA A 47 -17.59 13.91 -5.55
N ALA A 48 -18.28 12.76 -5.42
CA ALA A 48 -19.58 12.54 -6.01
C ALA A 48 -20.62 13.53 -5.50
N GLN A 49 -20.64 13.83 -4.20
CA GLN A 49 -21.52 14.86 -3.62
C GLN A 49 -21.18 16.26 -4.15
N GLY A 50 -19.89 16.59 -4.27
CA GLY A 50 -19.43 17.85 -4.86
C GLY A 50 -19.92 18.01 -6.29
N VAL A 51 -19.74 16.98 -7.14
CA VAL A 51 -20.19 17.00 -8.54
C VAL A 51 -21.72 17.07 -8.64
N MET A 52 -22.46 16.37 -7.80
CA MET A 52 -23.94 16.46 -7.78
C MET A 52 -24.44 17.85 -7.42
N ASN A 53 -23.73 18.60 -6.57
CA ASN A 53 -24.13 19.93 -6.16
C ASN A 53 -23.69 21.03 -7.13
N GLU A 54 -22.49 20.94 -7.69
CA GLU A 54 -21.85 22.03 -8.45
C GLU A 54 -21.57 21.68 -9.92
N GLY A 55 -21.74 20.41 -10.30
CA GLY A 55 -21.42 19.93 -11.64
C GLY A 55 -19.92 20.13 -11.97
N ILE A 56 -19.66 20.57 -13.20
CA ILE A 56 -18.29 20.79 -13.70
C ILE A 56 -17.52 21.85 -12.90
N ARG A 57 -18.20 22.76 -12.21
CA ARG A 57 -17.56 23.81 -11.41
C ARG A 57 -16.76 23.24 -10.24
N TYR A 58 -17.18 22.12 -9.70
CA TYR A 58 -16.48 21.41 -8.62
C TYR A 58 -15.00 21.18 -8.94
N PHE A 59 -14.64 20.99 -10.21
CA PHE A 59 -13.29 20.70 -10.61
C PHE A 59 -12.41 21.93 -10.84
N HIS A 60 -12.98 23.15 -10.90
CA HIS A 60 -12.22 24.36 -11.24
C HIS A 60 -11.15 24.74 -10.20
N ASP A 61 -11.46 24.53 -8.92
CA ASP A 61 -10.57 24.88 -7.81
C ASP A 61 -9.98 23.64 -7.11
N LEU A 62 -10.14 22.45 -7.73
CA LEU A 62 -9.71 21.19 -7.13
C LEU A 62 -8.26 20.88 -7.49
N GLU A 63 -7.33 21.13 -6.57
CA GLU A 63 -5.96 20.62 -6.68
C GLU A 63 -5.89 19.16 -6.19
N VAL A 64 -5.70 18.22 -7.10
CA VAL A 64 -5.57 16.79 -6.79
C VAL A 64 -4.17 16.33 -7.13
N LYS A 65 -3.35 16.02 -6.12
CA LYS A 65 -1.95 15.59 -6.33
C LYS A 65 -1.80 14.07 -6.40
N ASP A 66 -2.53 13.36 -5.54
CA ASP A 66 -2.34 11.91 -5.33
C ASP A 66 -3.44 11.06 -5.96
N TYR A 67 -4.50 11.70 -6.45
CA TYR A 67 -5.67 11.06 -7.03
C TYR A 67 -5.91 11.54 -8.45
N ARG A 68 -6.44 10.66 -9.28
CA ARG A 68 -6.98 11.01 -10.59
C ARG A 68 -8.49 10.90 -10.52
N ILE A 69 -9.20 11.95 -10.91
CA ILE A 69 -10.65 11.99 -10.95
C ILE A 69 -11.09 11.98 -12.40
N THR A 70 -12.02 11.09 -12.72
CA THR A 70 -12.63 10.95 -14.04
C THR A 70 -14.16 10.99 -13.90
N TRP A 71 -14.81 11.91 -14.57
CA TRP A 71 -16.26 11.95 -14.66
C TRP A 71 -16.72 11.35 -15.99
N ILE A 72 -17.58 10.35 -15.93
CA ILE A 72 -17.93 9.46 -17.03
C ILE A 72 -19.43 9.58 -17.28
N GLY A 73 -19.82 9.81 -18.53
CA GLY A 73 -21.22 9.79 -18.96
C GLY A 73 -21.85 8.40 -18.82
N ALA A 74 -23.16 8.32 -18.80
CA ALA A 74 -23.91 7.07 -18.77
C ALA A 74 -23.63 6.17 -20.00
N ASP A 75 -23.13 6.74 -21.08
CA ASP A 75 -22.70 6.09 -22.32
C ASP A 75 -21.22 5.64 -22.27
N GLY A 76 -20.51 5.91 -21.17
CA GLY A 76 -19.10 5.57 -20.97
C GLY A 76 -18.10 6.58 -21.53
N ASN A 77 -18.58 7.67 -22.17
CA ASN A 77 -17.70 8.74 -22.66
C ASN A 77 -17.20 9.61 -21.50
N ILE A 78 -16.00 10.13 -21.62
CA ILE A 78 -15.37 10.91 -20.57
C ILE A 78 -15.82 12.36 -20.67
N LEU A 79 -16.46 12.87 -19.61
CA LEU A 79 -16.91 14.24 -19.49
C LEU A 79 -15.83 15.15 -18.91
N TYR A 80 -15.01 14.62 -17.99
CA TYR A 80 -13.89 15.31 -17.37
C TYR A 80 -12.84 14.32 -16.90
N ASP A 81 -11.57 14.71 -16.97
CA ASP A 81 -10.44 13.98 -16.37
C ASP A 81 -9.40 14.96 -15.83
N SER A 82 -8.91 14.71 -14.61
CA SER A 82 -7.95 15.60 -13.94
C SER A 82 -6.51 15.48 -14.46
N SER A 83 -6.19 14.48 -15.28
CA SER A 83 -4.81 14.16 -15.65
C SER A 83 -4.55 14.11 -17.16
N SER A 84 -5.59 14.02 -17.98
CA SER A 84 -5.44 13.82 -19.43
C SER A 84 -6.55 14.52 -20.20
N ASP A 85 -6.26 14.83 -21.48
CA ASP A 85 -7.29 15.35 -22.37
C ASP A 85 -8.35 14.28 -22.66
N THR A 86 -9.61 14.65 -22.47
CA THR A 86 -10.76 13.75 -22.65
C THR A 86 -10.95 13.31 -24.11
N ALA A 87 -10.47 14.11 -25.08
CA ALA A 87 -10.61 13.83 -26.51
C ALA A 87 -9.82 12.59 -26.98
N GLU A 88 -8.74 12.24 -26.29
CA GLU A 88 -7.88 11.09 -26.63
C GLU A 88 -8.24 9.82 -25.85
N MET A 89 -9.27 9.87 -24.98
CA MET A 89 -9.61 8.76 -24.12
C MET A 89 -10.58 7.79 -24.76
N GLU A 90 -10.29 6.49 -24.58
CA GLU A 90 -11.22 5.42 -24.94
C GLU A 90 -12.48 5.44 -24.04
N ASN A 91 -13.56 4.83 -24.54
CA ASN A 91 -14.76 4.65 -23.76
C ASN A 91 -14.50 3.75 -22.54
N HIS A 92 -15.02 4.13 -21.38
CA HIS A 92 -14.76 3.46 -20.11
C HIS A 92 -15.90 2.54 -19.63
N LEU A 93 -16.92 2.30 -20.43
CA LEU A 93 -18.08 1.50 -20.04
C LEU A 93 -17.73 0.07 -19.60
N GLU A 94 -16.74 -0.53 -20.29
CA GLU A 94 -16.28 -1.90 -20.04
C GLU A 94 -15.32 -2.03 -18.84
N ARG A 95 -15.01 -0.93 -18.15
CA ARG A 95 -14.16 -0.98 -16.97
C ARG A 95 -14.89 -1.64 -15.81
N GLU A 96 -14.24 -2.55 -15.11
CA GLU A 96 -14.84 -3.38 -14.07
C GLU A 96 -15.54 -2.53 -12.99
N GLU A 97 -14.86 -1.51 -12.46
CA GLU A 97 -15.41 -0.59 -11.46
C GLU A 97 -16.60 0.22 -11.99
N VAL A 98 -16.60 0.56 -13.29
CA VAL A 98 -17.68 1.30 -13.93
C VAL A 98 -18.90 0.42 -14.10
N ARG A 99 -18.72 -0.82 -14.57
CA ARG A 99 -19.82 -1.79 -14.70
C ARG A 99 -20.45 -2.09 -13.35
N GLN A 100 -19.64 -2.35 -12.33
CA GLN A 100 -20.16 -2.56 -10.97
C GLN A 100 -20.95 -1.36 -10.46
N ALA A 101 -20.46 -0.12 -10.70
CA ALA A 101 -21.14 1.10 -10.29
C ALA A 101 -22.49 1.28 -11.03
N LEU A 102 -22.57 0.91 -12.30
CA LEU A 102 -23.83 0.92 -13.07
C LEU A 102 -24.85 -0.04 -12.47
N ASP A 103 -24.42 -1.25 -12.08
CA ASP A 103 -25.32 -2.30 -11.60
C ASP A 103 -25.74 -2.08 -10.14
N THR A 104 -24.82 -1.70 -9.26
CA THR A 104 -25.04 -1.68 -7.80
C THR A 104 -25.01 -0.28 -7.19
N GLY A 105 -24.66 0.74 -7.97
CA GLY A 105 -24.44 2.11 -7.50
C GLY A 105 -23.00 2.41 -7.05
N TYR A 106 -22.20 1.40 -6.78
CA TYR A 106 -20.80 1.51 -6.40
C TYR A 106 -19.98 0.38 -7.04
N GLY A 107 -18.75 0.69 -7.42
CA GLY A 107 -17.82 -0.30 -7.97
C GLY A 107 -16.37 -0.01 -7.58
N GLU A 108 -15.58 -1.06 -7.47
CA GLU A 108 -14.15 -0.98 -7.19
C GLU A 108 -13.36 -2.00 -8.00
N SER A 109 -12.14 -1.65 -8.35
CA SER A 109 -11.22 -2.60 -8.95
C SER A 109 -9.76 -2.30 -8.61
N ARG A 110 -8.93 -3.33 -8.73
CA ARG A 110 -7.48 -3.23 -8.52
C ARG A 110 -6.80 -3.78 -9.76
N ARG A 111 -6.05 -2.93 -10.46
CA ARG A 111 -5.36 -3.33 -11.69
C ARG A 111 -3.86 -3.14 -11.56
N TYR A 112 -3.11 -4.08 -12.12
CA TYR A 112 -1.66 -3.96 -12.26
C TYR A 112 -1.35 -3.38 -13.64
N SER A 113 -0.66 -2.25 -13.68
CA SER A 113 -0.12 -1.70 -14.93
C SER A 113 1.22 -2.35 -15.19
N ALA A 114 1.27 -3.24 -16.18
CA ALA A 114 2.53 -3.88 -16.61
C ALA A 114 3.54 -2.86 -17.17
N THR A 115 3.06 -1.75 -17.71
CA THR A 115 3.89 -0.68 -18.28
C THR A 115 4.56 0.18 -17.21
N LEU A 116 3.86 0.45 -16.10
CA LEU A 116 4.35 1.28 -14.99
C LEU A 116 4.90 0.46 -13.82
N MET A 117 4.74 -0.88 -13.86
CA MET A 117 5.02 -1.79 -12.73
C MET A 117 4.31 -1.39 -11.42
N GLU A 118 3.19 -0.68 -11.54
CA GLU A 118 2.41 -0.15 -10.43
C GLU A 118 1.00 -0.75 -10.43
N ARG A 119 0.50 -1.01 -9.23
CA ARG A 119 -0.92 -1.30 -9.04
C ARG A 119 -1.67 0.00 -8.88
N SER A 120 -2.88 0.06 -9.44
CA SER A 120 -3.77 1.19 -9.27
C SER A 120 -5.08 0.71 -8.65
N PHE A 121 -5.55 1.47 -7.69
CA PHE A 121 -6.87 1.31 -7.08
C PHE A 121 -7.85 2.21 -7.80
N TYR A 122 -9.04 1.69 -8.04
CA TYR A 122 -10.15 2.40 -8.66
C TYR A 122 -11.38 2.27 -7.78
N SER A 123 -12.08 3.37 -7.62
CA SER A 123 -13.38 3.45 -6.95
C SER A 123 -14.31 4.27 -7.82
N ALA A 124 -15.53 3.80 -8.05
CA ALA A 124 -16.52 4.44 -8.90
C ALA A 124 -17.85 4.51 -8.19
N GLN A 125 -18.52 5.66 -8.29
CA GLN A 125 -19.83 5.94 -7.72
C GLN A 125 -20.78 6.39 -8.82
N ARG A 126 -21.93 5.74 -8.95
CA ARG A 126 -23.00 6.19 -9.82
C ARG A 126 -23.72 7.37 -9.19
N LEU A 127 -23.89 8.44 -9.96
CA LEU A 127 -24.62 9.64 -9.57
C LEU A 127 -26.11 9.50 -9.89
N THR A 128 -26.92 10.40 -9.33
CA THR A 128 -28.38 10.37 -9.50
C THR A 128 -28.86 10.64 -10.93
N ASP A 129 -28.03 11.33 -11.73
CA ASP A 129 -28.28 11.60 -13.15
C ASP A 129 -27.85 10.44 -14.07
N GLY A 130 -27.34 9.34 -13.50
CA GLY A 130 -26.87 8.17 -14.23
C GLY A 130 -25.42 8.24 -14.68
N THR A 131 -24.75 9.37 -14.51
CA THR A 131 -23.30 9.49 -14.75
C THR A 131 -22.50 8.80 -13.65
N ILE A 132 -21.19 8.62 -13.85
CA ILE A 132 -20.32 7.91 -12.92
C ILE A 132 -19.12 8.78 -12.58
N LEU A 133 -18.86 8.96 -11.30
CA LEU A 133 -17.60 9.54 -10.85
C LEU A 133 -16.64 8.43 -10.45
N ARG A 134 -15.48 8.40 -11.06
CA ARG A 134 -14.38 7.47 -10.76
C ARG A 134 -13.20 8.22 -10.17
N VAL A 135 -12.69 7.72 -9.06
CA VAL A 135 -11.42 8.18 -8.47
C VAL A 135 -10.43 7.02 -8.53
N SER A 136 -9.19 7.32 -8.89
CA SER A 136 -8.12 6.32 -8.92
C SER A 136 -6.86 6.85 -8.25
N MET A 137 -6.08 5.92 -7.70
CA MET A 137 -4.82 6.19 -7.00
C MET A 137 -3.78 5.14 -7.37
N SER A 138 -2.50 5.54 -7.50
CA SER A 138 -1.39 4.62 -7.71
C SER A 138 -0.91 4.03 -6.37
N GLN A 139 -0.59 2.73 -6.38
CA GLN A 139 -0.10 2.00 -5.20
C GLN A 139 1.38 2.29 -4.88
N SER A 140 2.08 3.10 -5.65
CA SER A 140 3.47 3.51 -5.38
C SER A 140 3.64 4.07 -3.97
N SER A 141 2.62 4.76 -3.44
CA SER A 141 2.59 5.33 -2.10
C SER A 141 2.73 4.26 -1.00
N ILE A 142 2.07 3.10 -1.13
CA ILE A 142 2.14 2.02 -0.12
C ILE A 142 3.54 1.40 -0.08
N LEU A 143 4.13 1.13 -1.23
CA LEU A 143 5.48 0.57 -1.29
C LEU A 143 6.51 1.55 -0.69
N THR A 144 6.38 2.83 -0.98
CA THR A 144 7.23 3.88 -0.41
C THR A 144 7.08 3.97 1.11
N LEU A 145 5.86 3.87 1.64
CA LEU A 145 5.60 3.81 3.08
C LEU A 145 6.24 2.59 3.73
N LEU A 146 6.10 1.40 3.13
CA LEU A 146 6.70 0.16 3.64
C LEU A 146 8.24 0.23 3.60
N LEU A 147 8.82 0.77 2.54
CA LEU A 147 10.27 0.99 2.44
C LEU A 147 10.75 2.03 3.48
N GLY A 148 9.97 3.07 3.73
CA GLY A 148 10.23 4.03 4.81
C GLY A 148 10.24 3.37 6.19
N MET A 149 9.38 2.36 6.42
CA MET A 149 9.38 1.57 7.66
C MET A 149 10.55 0.58 7.76
N ALA A 150 11.19 0.22 6.67
CA ALA A 150 12.35 -0.68 6.70
C ALA A 150 13.54 -0.06 7.46
N GLN A 151 13.73 1.25 7.37
CA GLN A 151 14.82 1.94 8.07
C GLN A 151 14.74 1.78 9.61
N PRO A 152 13.62 2.12 10.30
CA PRO A 152 13.53 1.91 11.75
C PRO A 152 13.59 0.43 12.14
N VAL A 153 13.07 -0.48 11.33
CA VAL A 153 13.17 -1.92 11.58
C VAL A 153 14.64 -2.38 11.53
N CYS A 154 15.41 -1.94 10.53
CA CYS A 154 16.84 -2.22 10.44
C CYS A 154 17.62 -1.65 11.63
N LEU A 155 17.28 -0.44 12.09
CA LEU A 155 17.90 0.19 13.26
C LEU A 155 17.69 -0.66 14.53
N VAL A 156 16.45 -1.05 14.79
CA VAL A 156 16.08 -1.91 15.93
C VAL A 156 16.84 -3.24 15.86
N PHE A 157 16.96 -3.82 14.66
CA PHE A 157 17.70 -5.06 14.46
C PHE A 157 19.20 -4.90 14.80
N VAL A 158 19.84 -3.84 14.32
CA VAL A 158 21.25 -3.55 14.61
C VAL A 158 21.49 -3.41 16.12
N ILE A 159 20.61 -2.69 16.81
CA ILE A 159 20.66 -2.51 18.28
C ILE A 159 20.50 -3.86 18.98
N ALA A 160 19.50 -4.67 18.60
CA ALA A 160 19.24 -5.99 19.18
C ALA A 160 20.44 -6.94 18.97
N LEU A 161 21.05 -6.88 17.79
CA LEU A 161 22.23 -7.67 17.45
C LEU A 161 23.45 -7.27 18.29
N ALA A 162 23.68 -5.97 18.46
CA ALA A 162 24.73 -5.44 19.31
C ALA A 162 24.57 -5.88 20.78
N LEU A 163 23.34 -5.74 21.32
CA LEU A 163 23.02 -6.20 22.69
C LEU A 163 23.21 -7.72 22.85
N SER A 164 22.80 -8.50 21.87
CA SER A 164 22.97 -9.96 21.86
C SER A 164 24.44 -10.36 21.89
N ILE A 165 25.28 -9.66 21.13
CA ILE A 165 26.74 -9.89 21.12
C ILE A 165 27.35 -9.57 22.50
N VAL A 166 26.99 -8.43 23.09
CA VAL A 166 27.49 -8.03 24.43
C VAL A 166 27.09 -9.07 25.48
N LEU A 167 25.82 -9.50 25.50
CA LEU A 167 25.32 -10.52 26.41
C LEU A 167 26.04 -11.87 26.21
N ALA A 168 26.23 -12.29 24.95
CA ALA A 168 26.91 -13.53 24.62
C ALA A 168 28.36 -13.51 25.12
N VAL A 169 29.06 -12.37 24.95
CA VAL A 169 30.47 -12.21 25.47
C VAL A 169 30.49 -12.24 27.01
N GLN A 170 29.55 -11.59 27.69
CA GLN A 170 29.46 -11.59 29.15
C GLN A 170 29.21 -13.00 29.69
N ILE A 171 28.24 -13.71 29.11
CA ILE A 171 27.88 -15.08 29.49
C ILE A 171 29.07 -16.01 29.24
N SER A 172 29.73 -15.89 28.09
CA SER A 172 30.94 -16.69 27.75
C SER A 172 32.06 -16.45 28.75
N LYS A 173 32.30 -15.22 29.16
CA LYS A 173 33.34 -14.88 30.16
C LYS A 173 32.96 -15.38 31.59
N LYS A 174 31.69 -15.28 31.99
CA LYS A 174 31.26 -15.66 33.35
C LYS A 174 31.09 -17.17 33.55
N ILE A 175 30.63 -17.90 32.54
CA ILE A 175 30.21 -19.31 32.68
C ILE A 175 31.28 -20.25 32.05
N VAL A 176 31.76 -19.96 30.85
CA VAL A 176 32.58 -20.88 30.08
C VAL A 176 34.05 -20.84 30.53
N LYS A 177 34.60 -19.68 30.90
CA LYS A 177 35.98 -19.58 31.38
C LYS A 177 36.28 -20.33 32.67
N PRO A 178 35.44 -20.29 33.75
CA PRO A 178 35.72 -21.05 34.97
C PRO A 178 35.56 -22.55 34.76
N LEU A 179 34.62 -23.01 33.91
CA LEU A 179 34.47 -24.44 33.59
C LEU A 179 35.67 -25.06 32.85
N ASN A 180 36.30 -24.29 31.97
CA ASN A 180 37.53 -24.75 31.29
C ASN A 180 38.80 -24.71 32.15
N LYS A 181 38.76 -24.11 33.35
CA LYS A 181 39.87 -24.14 34.31
C LYS A 181 39.81 -25.33 35.29
N MET A 182 38.68 -26.05 35.30
CA MET A 182 38.48 -27.21 36.16
C MET A 182 38.69 -28.55 35.46
N ASN A 183 39.09 -28.54 34.19
CA ASN A 183 39.56 -29.67 33.42
C ASN A 183 41.00 -29.43 32.98
#